data_681cb1293672bdaa67e9417599a27654
#
_entry.id   681cb1293672bdaa67e9417599a27654
#
_cell.length_a   1.000
_cell.length_b   1.000
_cell.length_c   1.000
_cell.angle_alpha   90.00
_cell.angle_beta   90.00
_cell.angle_gamma   90.00
#
_symmetry.space_group_name_H-M   'P 1'
#
loop_
_entity.id
_entity.type
_entity.pdbx_description
1 polymer ?
#
loop_
_entity_poly.entity_id
_entity_poly.type
_entity_poly.pdbx_seq_one_letter_code
_entity_poly.pdbx_strand_id
1 'polypeptide(L)'
;MTYPIVLAHGVCRFDVLLKDTLNLDNTDTPELDNLHYFKGIRTMLKNKGYVVYHSNVAWAAGLEKRADDLKENLLNILKETRAKKINIIAHSMGGLDARHMMFNDRNDGEIHKYVASLTTISTPHEGSPFADWGLDNLTSLHSLIQKLGIDLSALKDLRTDTCKTFNEHQAVKEFETTCKDTTKFQTYAGKQNFWGVFSGLKIPFEIIRKTEGENDGMVSVRSARWRDEYFKGTMDKTDHLNEIGWWDPDQLLANEGPEELLQRIHNFYAGIAGQLP
;
A
#
# COMPACT_ATOMS: atom_id res chain seq x y z
N MET A 1 -21.56 -13.77 -3.11
CA MET A 1 -20.19 -14.03 -2.61
C MET A 1 -19.34 -12.89 -3.14
N THR A 2 -18.58 -12.23 -2.30
CA THR A 2 -17.61 -11.21 -2.69
C THR A 2 -16.44 -11.86 -3.43
N TYR A 3 -15.83 -11.15 -4.36
CA TYR A 3 -14.61 -11.60 -5.02
C TYR A 3 -13.44 -11.73 -4.04
N PRO A 4 -12.44 -12.61 -4.29
CA PRO A 4 -11.24 -12.69 -3.47
C PRO A 4 -10.57 -11.31 -3.29
N ILE A 5 -9.98 -11.10 -2.11
CA ILE A 5 -9.24 -9.89 -1.77
C ILE A 5 -7.75 -10.20 -1.85
N VAL A 6 -7.00 -9.35 -2.55
CA VAL A 6 -5.54 -9.39 -2.57
C VAL A 6 -5.00 -8.17 -1.82
N LEU A 7 -4.22 -8.42 -0.78
CA LEU A 7 -3.51 -7.40 -0.01
C LEU A 7 -2.17 -7.13 -0.70
N ALA A 8 -2.06 -6.01 -1.41
CA ALA A 8 -0.87 -5.63 -2.17
C ALA A 8 0.05 -4.72 -1.31
N HIS A 9 1.21 -5.26 -0.93
CA HIS A 9 2.16 -4.59 -0.05
C HIS A 9 3.01 -3.53 -0.78
N GLY A 10 3.49 -2.53 -0.02
CA GLY A 10 4.43 -1.53 -0.50
C GLY A 10 5.90 -1.99 -0.44
N VAL A 11 6.81 -1.02 -0.40
CA VAL A 11 8.22 -1.23 -0.07
C VAL A 11 8.41 -1.42 1.44
N CYS A 12 9.58 -1.83 1.88
CA CYS A 12 9.86 -2.08 3.30
C CYS A 12 9.11 -3.28 3.89
N ARG A 13 9.41 -4.45 3.38
CA ARG A 13 8.90 -5.68 3.98
C ARG A 13 9.74 -6.07 5.19
N PHE A 14 9.26 -5.75 6.38
CA PHE A 14 9.88 -6.21 7.64
C PHE A 14 9.87 -7.74 7.79
N ASP A 15 8.91 -8.39 7.14
CA ASP A 15 8.77 -9.85 7.11
C ASP A 15 9.81 -10.55 6.23
N VAL A 16 10.47 -9.88 5.30
CA VAL A 16 11.50 -10.49 4.44
C VAL A 16 12.71 -10.96 5.23
N LEU A 17 13.11 -10.24 6.28
CA LEU A 17 14.17 -10.67 7.17
C LEU A 17 13.86 -11.99 7.90
N LEU A 18 12.58 -12.34 7.99
CA LEU A 18 12.08 -13.57 8.59
C LEU A 18 11.70 -14.62 7.54
N LYS A 19 11.45 -14.20 6.28
CA LYS A 19 10.93 -15.04 5.21
C LYS A 19 11.89 -16.15 4.80
N ASP A 20 13.19 -15.86 4.72
CA ASP A 20 14.21 -16.83 4.37
C ASP A 20 14.37 -17.94 5.43
N THR A 21 13.85 -17.70 6.64
CA THR A 21 13.88 -18.65 7.75
C THR A 21 12.55 -19.37 7.97
N LEU A 22 11.40 -18.81 7.56
CA LEU A 22 10.06 -19.26 7.99
C LEU A 22 9.08 -19.31 6.83
N ASN A 23 9.27 -19.67 5.67
CA ASN A 23 8.30 -19.80 4.54
C ASN A 23 6.89 -19.21 4.85
N LEU A 24 6.79 -17.89 4.88
CA LEU A 24 5.60 -17.16 5.33
C LEU A 24 4.53 -16.95 4.25
N ASP A 25 4.72 -17.50 3.03
CA ASP A 25 3.81 -17.27 1.92
C ASP A 25 2.47 -17.94 2.15
N ASN A 26 1.40 -17.11 2.29
CA ASN A 26 0.01 -17.54 2.42
C ASN A 26 -0.23 -18.69 3.41
N THR A 27 0.60 -18.81 4.44
CA THR A 27 0.39 -19.79 5.51
C THR A 27 -0.93 -19.53 6.22
N ASP A 28 -1.63 -20.58 6.61
CA ASP A 28 -2.94 -20.48 7.26
C ASP A 28 -2.85 -20.33 8.79
N THR A 29 -1.64 -20.20 9.34
CA THR A 29 -1.45 -20.03 10.78
C THR A 29 -1.57 -18.56 11.18
N PRO A 30 -2.49 -18.20 12.11
CA PRO A 30 -2.69 -16.82 12.57
C PRO A 30 -1.42 -16.20 13.16
N GLU A 31 -0.57 -17.01 13.80
CA GLU A 31 0.68 -16.60 14.43
C GLU A 31 1.67 -16.08 13.37
N LEU A 32 1.77 -16.76 12.23
CA LEU A 32 2.64 -16.36 11.13
C LEU A 32 2.09 -15.14 10.39
N ASP A 33 0.75 -15.00 10.28
CA ASP A 33 0.12 -13.81 9.69
C ASP A 33 0.45 -12.53 10.47
N ASN A 34 0.71 -12.61 11.78
CA ASN A 34 1.18 -11.47 12.58
C ASN A 34 2.61 -11.02 12.26
N LEU A 35 3.35 -11.78 11.48
CA LEU A 35 4.69 -11.44 11.01
C LEU A 35 4.70 -10.89 9.57
N HIS A 36 3.54 -10.95 8.89
CA HIS A 36 3.40 -10.38 7.55
C HIS A 36 3.33 -8.86 7.54
N TYR A 37 3.57 -8.30 6.36
CA TYR A 37 3.44 -6.87 6.10
C TYR A 37 2.10 -6.30 6.63
N PHE A 38 0.97 -6.92 6.27
CA PHE A 38 -0.36 -6.61 6.79
C PHE A 38 -0.63 -7.44 8.06
N LYS A 39 -0.05 -7.01 9.16
CA LYS A 39 -0.04 -7.75 10.44
C LYS A 39 -1.43 -8.17 10.92
N GLY A 40 -1.74 -9.46 10.84
CA GLY A 40 -3.00 -10.04 11.31
C GLY A 40 -4.25 -9.66 10.51
N ILE A 41 -4.15 -8.79 9.50
CA ILE A 41 -5.30 -8.27 8.73
C ILE A 41 -5.91 -9.38 7.88
N ARG A 42 -5.08 -10.23 7.24
CA ARG A 42 -5.57 -11.37 6.46
C ARG A 42 -6.40 -12.33 7.32
N THR A 43 -5.86 -12.73 8.46
CA THR A 43 -6.54 -13.62 9.41
C THR A 43 -7.87 -13.01 9.90
N MET A 44 -7.87 -11.74 10.26
CA MET A 44 -9.08 -11.03 10.68
C MET A 44 -10.15 -11.04 9.57
N LEU A 45 -9.79 -10.76 8.32
CA LEU A 45 -10.74 -10.78 7.21
C LEU A 45 -11.22 -12.21 6.89
N LYS A 46 -10.32 -13.22 6.94
CA LYS A 46 -10.72 -14.64 6.78
C LYS A 46 -11.73 -15.07 7.84
N ASN A 47 -11.55 -14.67 9.10
CA ASN A 47 -12.49 -14.95 10.19
C ASN A 47 -13.86 -14.28 9.98
N LYS A 48 -13.93 -13.25 9.13
CA LYS A 48 -15.19 -12.62 8.70
C LYS A 48 -15.79 -13.26 7.44
N GLY A 49 -15.19 -14.33 6.91
CA GLY A 49 -15.69 -15.10 5.78
C GLY A 49 -15.20 -14.64 4.40
N TYR A 50 -14.20 -13.75 4.33
CA TYR A 50 -13.59 -13.36 3.08
C TYR A 50 -12.49 -14.34 2.63
N VAL A 51 -12.32 -14.50 1.32
CA VAL A 51 -11.17 -15.18 0.72
C VAL A 51 -10.08 -14.15 0.52
N VAL A 52 -8.93 -14.29 1.19
CA VAL A 52 -7.89 -13.24 1.25
C VAL A 52 -6.50 -13.83 1.01
N TYR A 53 -5.75 -13.18 0.14
CA TYR A 53 -4.36 -13.49 -0.21
C TYR A 53 -3.44 -12.31 0.06
N HIS A 54 -2.19 -12.58 0.44
CA HIS A 54 -1.11 -11.60 0.35
C HIS A 54 -0.53 -11.62 -1.06
N SER A 55 -0.16 -10.46 -1.61
CA SER A 55 0.66 -10.43 -2.82
C SER A 55 2.09 -10.86 -2.51
N ASN A 56 2.74 -11.48 -3.48
CA ASN A 56 4.14 -11.84 -3.42
C ASN A 56 4.90 -11.15 -4.56
N VAL A 57 5.27 -9.89 -4.36
CA VAL A 57 6.03 -9.09 -5.31
C VAL A 57 7.44 -8.84 -4.79
N ALA A 58 8.40 -8.66 -5.69
CA ALA A 58 9.77 -8.36 -5.32
C ALA A 58 9.85 -6.99 -4.63
N TRP A 59 10.06 -6.96 -3.32
CA TRP A 59 9.99 -5.76 -2.48
C TRP A 59 11.05 -4.69 -2.80
N ALA A 60 12.20 -5.08 -3.36
CA ALA A 60 13.32 -4.21 -3.71
C ALA A 60 13.43 -3.95 -5.23
N ALA A 61 12.51 -4.45 -6.05
CA ALA A 61 12.54 -4.22 -7.48
C ALA A 61 11.91 -2.87 -7.85
N GLY A 62 12.23 -2.38 -9.05
CA GLY A 62 11.55 -1.24 -9.64
C GLY A 62 10.09 -1.54 -9.98
N LEU A 63 9.33 -0.49 -10.20
CA LEU A 63 7.88 -0.50 -10.36
C LEU A 63 7.38 -1.44 -11.48
N GLU A 64 8.08 -1.51 -12.63
CA GLU A 64 7.70 -2.40 -13.74
C GLU A 64 7.72 -3.88 -13.31
N LYS A 65 8.83 -4.33 -12.71
CA LYS A 65 8.96 -5.72 -12.24
C LYS A 65 7.92 -6.06 -11.18
N ARG A 66 7.65 -5.12 -10.25
CA ARG A 66 6.64 -5.28 -9.21
C ARG A 66 5.22 -5.38 -9.79
N ALA A 67 4.93 -4.59 -10.82
CA ALA A 67 3.66 -4.64 -11.54
C ALA A 67 3.46 -6.00 -12.25
N ASP A 68 4.52 -6.53 -12.88
CA ASP A 68 4.50 -7.86 -13.53
C ASP A 68 4.32 -8.98 -12.50
N ASP A 69 5.03 -8.94 -11.38
CA ASP A 69 4.88 -9.92 -10.28
C ASP A 69 3.44 -9.89 -9.73
N LEU A 70 2.86 -8.69 -9.55
CA LEU A 70 1.48 -8.56 -9.10
C LEU A 70 0.51 -9.17 -10.11
N LYS A 71 0.71 -8.94 -11.42
CA LYS A 71 -0.07 -9.55 -12.48
C LYS A 71 -0.06 -11.07 -12.39
N GLU A 72 1.13 -11.69 -12.29
CA GLU A 72 1.27 -13.13 -12.15
C GLU A 72 0.54 -13.67 -10.91
N ASN A 73 0.66 -12.97 -9.78
CA ASN A 73 -0.04 -13.33 -8.55
C ASN A 73 -1.58 -13.32 -8.76
N LEU A 74 -2.12 -12.26 -9.37
CA LEU A 74 -3.55 -12.16 -9.64
C LEU A 74 -4.04 -13.29 -10.56
N LEU A 75 -3.31 -13.59 -11.63
CA LEU A 75 -3.65 -14.66 -12.56
C LEU A 75 -3.67 -16.04 -11.87
N ASN A 76 -2.71 -16.31 -11.00
CA ASN A 76 -2.66 -17.54 -10.22
C ASN A 76 -3.85 -17.64 -9.25
N ILE A 77 -4.20 -16.56 -8.53
CA ILE A 77 -5.35 -16.52 -7.63
C ILE A 77 -6.67 -16.70 -8.39
N LEU A 78 -6.84 -16.07 -9.56
CA LEU A 78 -8.00 -16.27 -10.42
C LEU A 78 -8.16 -17.72 -10.85
N LYS A 79 -7.05 -18.37 -11.26
CA LYS A 79 -7.02 -19.78 -11.66
C LYS A 79 -7.35 -20.71 -10.50
N GLU A 80 -6.76 -20.48 -9.32
CA GLU A 80 -6.97 -21.27 -8.10
C GLU A 80 -8.42 -21.18 -7.63
N THR A 81 -8.93 -19.96 -7.50
CA THR A 81 -10.26 -19.68 -6.95
C THR A 81 -11.38 -19.84 -7.96
N ARG A 82 -11.08 -19.85 -9.24
CA ARG A 82 -12.04 -19.78 -10.35
C ARG A 82 -12.94 -18.53 -10.26
N ALA A 83 -12.48 -17.50 -9.59
CA ALA A 83 -13.21 -16.25 -9.46
C ALA A 83 -13.21 -15.49 -10.79
N LYS A 84 -14.28 -14.75 -11.07
CA LYS A 84 -14.38 -13.93 -12.28
C LYS A 84 -13.58 -12.64 -12.16
N LYS A 85 -13.44 -12.12 -10.95
CA LYS A 85 -12.73 -10.88 -10.65
C LYS A 85 -12.05 -10.95 -9.27
N ILE A 86 -11.21 -9.98 -8.98
CA ILE A 86 -10.47 -9.81 -7.74
C ILE A 86 -10.66 -8.39 -7.20
N ASN A 87 -10.71 -8.26 -5.89
CA ASN A 87 -10.59 -6.98 -5.19
C ASN A 87 -9.14 -6.78 -4.73
N ILE A 88 -8.56 -5.62 -4.98
CA ILE A 88 -7.22 -5.27 -4.52
C ILE A 88 -7.33 -4.23 -3.40
N ILE A 89 -6.71 -4.51 -2.25
CA ILE A 89 -6.45 -3.52 -1.21
C ILE A 89 -4.95 -3.33 -1.15
N ALA A 90 -4.47 -2.18 -1.58
CA ALA A 90 -3.07 -1.86 -1.73
C ALA A 90 -2.64 -0.81 -0.71
N HIS A 91 -1.47 -0.98 -0.12
CA HIS A 91 -0.87 0.00 0.77
C HIS A 91 0.41 0.57 0.15
N SER A 92 0.64 1.88 0.31
CA SER A 92 1.87 2.54 -0.10
C SER A 92 2.16 2.31 -1.61
N MET A 93 3.38 1.98 -1.98
CA MET A 93 3.79 1.71 -3.37
C MET A 93 2.98 0.59 -4.04
N GLY A 94 2.38 -0.33 -3.28
CA GLY A 94 1.52 -1.38 -3.84
C GLY A 94 0.33 -0.86 -4.67
N GLY A 95 -0.13 0.36 -4.38
CA GLY A 95 -1.15 1.03 -5.20
C GLY A 95 -0.60 1.53 -6.54
N LEU A 96 0.66 1.95 -6.60
CA LEU A 96 1.33 2.27 -7.87
C LEU A 96 1.57 1.00 -8.68
N ASP A 97 2.02 -0.09 -8.05
CA ASP A 97 2.16 -1.40 -8.70
C ASP A 97 0.86 -1.81 -9.40
N ALA A 98 -0.27 -1.69 -8.68
CA ALA A 98 -1.59 -2.04 -9.23
C ALA A 98 -2.00 -1.13 -10.39
N ARG A 99 -1.77 0.18 -10.31
CA ARG A 99 -2.06 1.13 -11.40
C ARG A 99 -1.21 0.84 -12.64
N HIS A 100 0.09 0.63 -12.46
CA HIS A 100 1.01 0.30 -13.55
C HIS A 100 0.69 -1.06 -14.16
N MET A 101 0.42 -2.08 -13.36
CA MET A 101 -0.02 -3.39 -13.82
C MET A 101 -1.25 -3.28 -14.74
N MET A 102 -2.29 -2.58 -14.28
CA MET A 102 -3.53 -2.42 -15.06
C MET A 102 -3.28 -1.66 -16.37
N PHE A 103 -2.47 -0.59 -16.33
CA PHE A 103 -2.16 0.22 -17.50
C PHE A 103 -1.27 -0.50 -18.51
N ASN A 104 -0.18 -1.12 -18.04
CA ASN A 104 0.80 -1.77 -18.92
C ASN A 104 0.20 -2.98 -19.66
N ASP A 105 -0.69 -3.71 -19.01
CA ASP A 105 -1.35 -4.90 -19.58
C ASP A 105 -2.66 -4.59 -20.33
N ARG A 106 -2.99 -3.34 -20.55
CA ARG A 106 -4.29 -2.92 -21.11
C ARG A 106 -4.56 -3.40 -22.54
N ASN A 107 -3.51 -3.65 -23.32
CA ASN A 107 -3.60 -4.07 -24.72
C ASN A 107 -3.26 -5.54 -24.94
N ASP A 108 -2.71 -6.23 -23.93
CA ASP A 108 -2.26 -7.62 -24.04
C ASP A 108 -3.20 -8.58 -23.29
N GLY A 109 -2.95 -8.82 -22.02
CA GLY A 109 -3.75 -9.71 -21.19
C GLY A 109 -5.02 -9.08 -20.61
N GLU A 110 -5.13 -7.76 -20.70
CA GLU A 110 -6.27 -6.97 -20.23
C GLU A 110 -6.64 -7.27 -18.76
N ILE A 111 -5.61 -7.44 -17.89
CA ILE A 111 -5.78 -7.81 -16.47
C ILE A 111 -6.75 -6.88 -15.74
N HIS A 112 -6.86 -5.61 -16.16
CA HIS A 112 -7.79 -4.65 -15.59
C HIS A 112 -9.26 -5.12 -15.64
N LYS A 113 -9.66 -5.94 -16.62
CA LYS A 113 -11.01 -6.50 -16.71
C LYS A 113 -11.34 -7.47 -15.59
N TYR A 114 -10.31 -8.04 -14.96
CA TYR A 114 -10.43 -8.95 -13.81
C TYR A 114 -10.33 -8.25 -12.46
N VAL A 115 -10.12 -6.92 -12.43
CA VAL A 115 -10.10 -6.12 -11.21
C VAL A 115 -11.50 -5.55 -10.96
N ALA A 116 -12.16 -6.02 -9.90
CA ALA A 116 -13.46 -5.52 -9.49
C ALA A 116 -13.35 -4.20 -8.74
N SER A 117 -12.32 -4.08 -7.89
CA SER A 117 -12.01 -2.86 -7.17
C SER A 117 -10.51 -2.70 -6.91
N LEU A 118 -10.05 -1.45 -6.88
CA LEU A 118 -8.74 -1.06 -6.36
C LEU A 118 -8.97 -0.03 -5.24
N THR A 119 -8.68 -0.46 -4.02
CA THR A 119 -8.65 0.41 -2.84
C THR A 119 -7.19 0.67 -2.49
N THR A 120 -6.77 1.93 -2.43
CA THR A 120 -5.43 2.30 -2.02
C THR A 120 -5.43 3.00 -0.67
N ILE A 121 -4.44 2.68 0.15
CA ILE A 121 -4.23 3.26 1.48
C ILE A 121 -2.84 3.89 1.46
N SER A 122 -2.77 5.19 1.67
CA SER A 122 -1.52 5.97 1.67
C SER A 122 -0.57 5.64 0.50
N THR A 123 -1.16 5.47 -0.70
CA THR A 123 -0.37 5.33 -1.92
C THR A 123 0.08 6.71 -2.40
N PRO A 124 1.37 6.92 -2.67
CA PRO A 124 1.87 8.21 -3.14
C PRO A 124 1.57 8.41 -4.64
N HIS A 125 0.30 8.65 -4.97
CA HIS A 125 -0.16 8.81 -6.35
C HIS A 125 0.46 10.02 -7.07
N GLU A 126 0.86 11.05 -6.32
CA GLU A 126 1.60 12.22 -6.82
C GLU A 126 3.09 12.17 -6.45
N GLY A 127 3.58 11.02 -5.98
CA GLY A 127 4.94 10.88 -5.43
C GLY A 127 5.04 11.34 -3.98
N SER A 128 6.29 11.44 -3.49
CA SER A 128 6.60 11.88 -2.13
C SER A 128 7.77 12.86 -2.12
N PRO A 129 7.62 14.05 -1.52
CA PRO A 129 8.72 14.99 -1.31
C PRO A 129 9.91 14.38 -0.56
N PHE A 130 9.67 13.37 0.25
CA PHE A 130 10.73 12.62 0.90
C PHE A 130 11.58 11.83 -0.10
N ALA A 131 10.97 11.26 -1.13
CA ALA A 131 11.71 10.56 -2.19
C ALA A 131 12.60 11.52 -2.99
N ASP A 132 12.09 12.72 -3.29
CA ASP A 132 12.88 13.77 -3.96
C ASP A 132 14.07 14.19 -3.11
N TRP A 133 13.82 14.58 -1.84
CA TRP A 133 14.86 14.97 -0.91
C TRP A 133 15.89 13.85 -0.69
N GLY A 134 15.43 12.61 -0.61
CA GLY A 134 16.27 11.46 -0.36
C GLY A 134 17.28 11.21 -1.47
N LEU A 135 16.87 11.33 -2.74
CA LEU A 135 17.76 11.16 -3.88
C LEU A 135 18.75 12.32 -4.02
N ASP A 136 18.35 13.53 -3.63
CA ASP A 136 19.23 14.71 -3.65
C ASP A 136 20.24 14.71 -2.48
N ASN A 137 19.98 13.91 -1.42
CA ASN A 137 20.77 13.89 -0.18
C ASN A 137 21.23 12.47 0.21
N LEU A 138 21.60 11.62 -0.75
CA LEU A 138 21.93 10.20 -0.57
C LEU A 138 22.94 9.94 0.55
N THR A 139 24.00 10.78 0.67
CA THR A 139 25.04 10.62 1.70
C THR A 139 24.48 10.76 3.13
N SER A 140 23.57 11.72 3.31
CA SER A 140 22.92 11.97 4.61
C SER A 140 21.83 10.93 4.91
N LEU A 141 21.25 10.33 3.89
CA LEU A 141 20.10 9.45 3.97
C LEU A 141 20.46 7.97 4.07
N HIS A 142 21.70 7.58 3.75
CA HIS A 142 22.13 6.19 3.68
C HIS A 142 21.71 5.36 4.91
N SER A 143 21.95 5.89 6.11
CA SER A 143 21.57 5.20 7.36
C SER A 143 20.06 5.10 7.57
N LEU A 144 19.30 6.08 7.09
CA LEU A 144 17.83 6.08 7.21
C LEU A 144 17.21 5.13 6.19
N ILE A 145 17.67 5.14 4.93
CA ILE A 145 17.27 4.19 3.89
C ILE A 145 17.52 2.75 4.37
N GLN A 146 18.71 2.47 4.90
CA GLN A 146 19.01 1.15 5.45
C GLN A 146 18.10 0.76 6.62
N LYS A 147 17.81 1.68 7.56
CA LYS A 147 16.89 1.42 8.68
C LYS A 147 15.46 1.17 8.25
N LEU A 148 15.00 1.85 7.20
CA LEU A 148 13.66 1.70 6.64
C LEU A 148 13.58 0.56 5.62
N GLY A 149 14.70 -0.05 5.21
CA GLY A 149 14.75 -1.11 4.20
C GLY A 149 14.26 -0.66 2.81
N ILE A 150 14.38 0.64 2.49
CA ILE A 150 13.93 1.20 1.21
C ILE A 150 15.05 1.05 0.16
N ASP A 151 14.72 0.49 -1.00
CA ASP A 151 15.64 0.43 -2.14
C ASP A 151 15.71 1.77 -2.88
N LEU A 152 16.89 2.09 -3.43
CA LEU A 152 17.08 3.30 -4.23
C LEU A 152 16.26 3.31 -5.52
N SER A 153 15.95 2.15 -6.09
CA SER A 153 15.07 2.05 -7.27
C SER A 153 13.65 2.45 -6.91
N ALA A 154 13.13 1.98 -5.77
CA ALA A 154 11.83 2.37 -5.27
C ALA A 154 11.73 3.88 -4.99
N LEU A 155 12.80 4.51 -4.45
CA LEU A 155 12.81 5.96 -4.26
C LEU A 155 12.71 6.74 -5.59
N LYS A 156 13.32 6.23 -6.67
CA LYS A 156 13.19 6.86 -8.00
C LYS A 156 11.77 6.80 -8.53
N ASP A 157 11.11 5.65 -8.33
CA ASP A 157 9.72 5.45 -8.75
C ASP A 157 8.73 6.29 -7.93
N LEU A 158 9.11 6.65 -6.69
CA LEU A 158 8.30 7.47 -5.78
C LEU A 158 8.57 8.99 -5.90
N ARG A 159 9.41 9.44 -6.83
CA ARG A 159 9.62 10.87 -7.06
C ARG A 159 8.35 11.57 -7.54
N THR A 160 8.22 12.81 -7.14
CA THR A 160 7.06 13.63 -7.55
C THR A 160 7.04 13.87 -9.06
N ASP A 161 8.20 14.08 -9.71
CA ASP A 161 8.30 14.25 -11.16
C ASP A 161 7.99 12.95 -11.93
N THR A 162 8.42 11.80 -11.43
CA THR A 162 8.11 10.47 -12.01
C THR A 162 6.62 10.20 -11.96
N CYS A 163 6.00 10.33 -10.79
CA CYS A 163 4.57 10.11 -10.63
C CYS A 163 3.73 11.13 -11.43
N LYS A 164 4.17 12.39 -11.48
CA LYS A 164 3.53 13.42 -12.29
C LYS A 164 3.57 13.06 -13.77
N THR A 165 4.73 12.64 -14.29
CA THR A 165 4.89 12.24 -15.70
C THR A 165 3.92 11.10 -16.04
N PHE A 166 3.80 10.09 -15.18
CA PHE A 166 2.82 9.01 -15.36
C PHE A 166 1.38 9.53 -15.35
N ASN A 167 1.01 10.35 -14.37
CA ASN A 167 -0.33 10.89 -14.23
C ASN A 167 -0.74 11.82 -15.38
N GLU A 168 0.23 12.55 -15.98
CA GLU A 168 -0.02 13.49 -17.08
C GLU A 168 -0.05 12.81 -18.45
N HIS A 169 0.44 11.57 -18.55
CA HIS A 169 0.45 10.83 -19.81
C HIS A 169 -0.97 10.61 -20.31
N GLN A 170 -1.26 11.07 -21.55
CA GLN A 170 -2.62 11.09 -22.11
C GLN A 170 -3.28 9.70 -22.11
N ALA A 171 -2.54 8.66 -22.52
CA ALA A 171 -3.06 7.30 -22.56
C ALA A 171 -3.39 6.74 -21.15
N VAL A 172 -2.71 7.18 -20.08
CA VAL A 172 -3.04 6.82 -18.70
C VAL A 172 -4.36 7.45 -18.30
N LYS A 173 -4.54 8.74 -18.60
CA LYS A 173 -5.80 9.45 -18.28
C LYS A 173 -7.00 8.84 -18.98
N GLU A 174 -6.86 8.49 -20.26
CA GLU A 174 -7.92 7.85 -21.05
C GLU A 174 -8.23 6.46 -20.51
N PHE A 175 -7.21 5.65 -20.23
CA PHE A 175 -7.36 4.33 -19.67
C PHE A 175 -8.07 4.36 -18.31
N GLU A 176 -7.60 5.19 -17.37
CA GLU A 176 -8.21 5.32 -16.04
C GLU A 176 -9.66 5.80 -16.12
N THR A 177 -9.95 6.69 -17.06
CA THR A 177 -11.33 7.16 -17.30
C THR A 177 -12.24 6.04 -17.78
N THR A 178 -11.74 5.15 -18.63
CA THR A 178 -12.50 3.98 -19.11
C THR A 178 -12.65 2.92 -18.00
N CYS A 179 -11.60 2.69 -17.22
CA CYS A 179 -11.62 1.68 -16.16
C CYS A 179 -12.62 1.96 -15.05
N LYS A 180 -12.93 3.23 -14.75
CA LYS A 180 -13.88 3.58 -13.67
C LYS A 180 -15.30 3.03 -13.88
N ASP A 181 -15.67 2.69 -15.11
CA ASP A 181 -16.98 2.12 -15.42
C ASP A 181 -17.08 0.62 -15.04
N THR A 182 -15.94 -0.05 -14.90
CA THR A 182 -15.86 -1.50 -14.63
C THR A 182 -15.13 -1.87 -13.35
N THR A 183 -14.33 -0.95 -12.81
CA THR A 183 -13.53 -1.10 -11.59
C THR A 183 -13.86 -0.01 -10.60
N LYS A 184 -14.21 -0.38 -9.37
CA LYS A 184 -14.46 0.56 -8.29
C LYS A 184 -13.13 1.05 -7.71
N PHE A 185 -12.85 2.36 -7.82
CA PHE A 185 -11.69 2.99 -7.19
C PHE A 185 -12.04 3.62 -5.85
N GLN A 186 -11.19 3.44 -4.85
CA GLN A 186 -11.32 4.05 -3.53
C GLN A 186 -9.92 4.39 -3.02
N THR A 187 -9.76 5.55 -2.37
CA THR A 187 -8.49 5.95 -1.76
C THR A 187 -8.69 6.42 -0.33
N TYR A 188 -7.74 6.09 0.51
CA TYR A 188 -7.65 6.51 1.90
C TYR A 188 -6.25 7.05 2.16
N ALA A 189 -6.12 7.94 3.14
CA ALA A 189 -4.84 8.47 3.59
C ALA A 189 -4.72 8.37 5.10
N GLY A 190 -3.54 8.05 5.61
CA GLY A 190 -3.22 8.25 7.01
C GLY A 190 -2.83 9.68 7.31
N LYS A 191 -3.03 10.11 8.53
CA LYS A 191 -2.43 11.33 9.05
C LYS A 191 -2.14 11.22 10.54
N GLN A 192 -0.96 11.71 10.92
CA GLN A 192 -0.49 11.69 12.28
C GLN A 192 0.07 13.07 12.68
N ASN A 193 0.27 13.30 13.94
CA ASN A 193 1.06 14.43 14.44
C ASN A 193 2.51 13.97 14.69
N PHE A 194 3.44 14.91 14.75
CA PHE A 194 4.87 14.64 14.92
C PHE A 194 5.21 13.73 16.12
N TRP A 195 4.50 13.89 17.22
CA TRP A 195 4.78 13.13 18.44
C TRP A 195 4.24 11.71 18.39
N GLY A 196 3.17 11.50 17.62
CA GLY A 196 2.55 10.19 17.42
C GLY A 196 3.11 9.39 16.25
N VAL A 197 4.02 9.95 15.45
CA VAL A 197 4.65 9.25 14.33
C VAL A 197 5.72 8.29 14.84
N PHE A 198 5.76 7.08 14.25
CA PHE A 198 6.82 6.10 14.45
C PHE A 198 8.21 6.77 14.39
N SER A 199 9.08 6.48 15.35
CA SER A 199 10.35 7.21 15.55
C SER A 199 11.22 7.28 14.28
N GLY A 200 11.26 6.22 13.48
CA GLY A 200 11.99 6.16 12.20
C GLY A 200 11.38 7.03 11.10
N LEU A 201 10.11 7.43 11.22
CA LEU A 201 9.41 8.25 10.22
C LEU A 201 9.42 9.75 10.54
N LYS A 202 10.00 10.19 11.65
CA LYS A 202 10.00 11.61 12.05
C LYS A 202 10.71 12.53 11.06
N ILE A 203 11.79 12.08 10.44
CA ILE A 203 12.53 12.87 9.44
C ILE A 203 11.70 13.01 8.15
N PRO A 204 11.24 11.92 7.50
CA PRO A 204 10.37 12.07 6.33
C PRO A 204 9.08 12.84 6.65
N PHE A 205 8.48 12.64 7.83
CA PHE A 205 7.31 13.40 8.27
C PHE A 205 7.53 14.91 8.19
N GLU A 206 8.64 15.42 8.76
CA GLU A 206 8.93 16.85 8.75
C GLU A 206 9.24 17.42 7.35
N ILE A 207 9.87 16.61 6.49
CA ILE A 207 10.12 17.00 5.09
C ILE A 207 8.79 17.18 4.36
N ILE A 208 7.91 16.19 4.45
CA ILE A 208 6.60 16.22 3.79
C ILE A 208 5.70 17.31 4.40
N ARG A 209 5.70 17.46 5.73
CA ARG A 209 4.91 18.49 6.43
C ARG A 209 5.22 19.90 5.95
N LYS A 210 6.51 20.20 5.67
CA LYS A 210 6.94 21.52 5.19
C LYS A 210 6.53 21.83 3.77
N THR A 211 6.33 20.80 2.94
CA THR A 211 6.04 20.93 1.50
C THR A 211 4.57 20.72 1.18
N GLU A 212 3.92 19.73 1.81
CA GLU A 212 2.56 19.30 1.46
C GLU A 212 1.58 19.25 2.64
N GLY A 213 2.07 19.44 3.88
CA GLY A 213 1.24 19.55 5.07
C GLY A 213 0.92 18.20 5.73
N GLU A 214 -0.37 17.90 5.92
CA GLU A 214 -0.83 16.69 6.61
C GLU A 214 -0.30 15.42 5.92
N ASN A 215 0.27 14.50 6.73
CA ASN A 215 0.89 13.28 6.23
C ASN A 215 0.94 12.18 7.31
N ASP A 216 1.28 10.97 6.88
CA ASP A 216 1.44 9.78 7.71
C ASP A 216 2.91 9.46 8.08
N GLY A 217 3.83 10.34 7.69
CA GLY A 217 5.28 10.14 7.85
C GLY A 217 6.00 9.69 6.57
N MET A 218 5.29 9.22 5.55
CA MET A 218 5.87 8.79 4.26
C MET A 218 5.14 9.38 3.05
N VAL A 219 3.83 9.62 3.19
CA VAL A 219 2.95 10.07 2.12
C VAL A 219 2.04 11.18 2.65
N SER A 220 1.88 12.26 1.91
CA SER A 220 0.92 13.30 2.25
C SER A 220 -0.52 12.87 1.96
N VAL A 221 -1.47 13.43 2.72
CA VAL A 221 -2.90 13.27 2.43
C VAL A 221 -3.23 13.72 1.01
N ARG A 222 -2.56 14.77 0.52
CA ARG A 222 -2.69 15.27 -0.84
C ARG A 222 -2.31 14.19 -1.86
N SER A 223 -1.11 13.63 -1.74
CA SER A 223 -0.61 12.61 -2.67
C SER A 223 -1.44 11.31 -2.63
N ALA A 224 -1.89 10.91 -1.44
CA ALA A 224 -2.71 9.71 -1.26
C ALA A 224 -4.12 9.83 -1.82
N ARG A 225 -4.62 11.05 -2.02
CA ARG A 225 -5.99 11.31 -2.50
C ARG A 225 -6.24 10.82 -3.93
N TRP A 226 -5.24 10.87 -4.80
CA TRP A 226 -5.28 10.58 -6.24
C TRP A 226 -6.30 11.45 -6.99
N ARG A 227 -7.63 11.22 -6.76
CA ARG A 227 -8.72 12.03 -7.30
C ARG A 227 -9.77 12.23 -6.22
N ASP A 228 -10.41 13.40 -6.21
CA ASP A 228 -11.44 13.73 -5.21
C ASP A 228 -12.60 12.73 -5.21
N GLU A 229 -13.01 12.25 -6.38
CA GLU A 229 -14.12 11.30 -6.54
C GLU A 229 -13.81 9.92 -5.92
N TYR A 230 -12.55 9.54 -5.80
CA TYR A 230 -12.14 8.24 -5.22
C TYR A 230 -11.88 8.34 -3.72
N PHE A 231 -11.62 9.55 -3.21
CA PHE A 231 -11.22 9.76 -1.83
C PHE A 231 -12.37 9.52 -0.86
N LYS A 232 -12.14 8.65 0.12
CA LYS A 232 -13.15 8.24 1.12
C LYS A 232 -12.88 8.83 2.51
N GLY A 233 -11.66 9.31 2.77
CA GLY A 233 -11.32 9.96 4.02
C GLY A 233 -9.94 9.62 4.53
N THR A 234 -9.66 10.11 5.74
CA THR A 234 -8.38 9.91 6.43
C THR A 234 -8.52 8.93 7.60
N MET A 235 -7.45 8.21 7.86
CA MET A 235 -7.20 7.48 9.10
C MET A 235 -6.49 8.45 10.07
N ASP A 236 -7.26 9.09 10.93
CA ASP A 236 -6.71 10.04 11.90
C ASP A 236 -5.86 9.32 12.97
N LYS A 237 -4.84 10.00 13.48
CA LYS A 237 -3.88 9.47 14.46
C LYS A 237 -3.22 8.16 14.01
N THR A 238 -2.93 8.05 12.73
CA THR A 238 -2.40 6.83 12.12
C THR A 238 -1.26 7.20 11.18
N ASP A 239 -0.07 6.68 11.46
CA ASP A 239 1.08 6.81 10.58
C ASP A 239 1.16 5.64 9.58
N HIS A 240 2.12 5.73 8.66
CA HIS A 240 2.29 4.79 7.56
C HIS A 240 2.47 3.33 7.98
N LEU A 241 3.03 3.05 9.16
CA LEU A 241 3.21 1.72 9.69
C LEU A 241 2.01 1.26 10.52
N ASN A 242 1.36 2.19 11.23
CA ASN A 242 0.14 1.90 11.96
C ASN A 242 -0.97 1.39 11.04
N GLU A 243 -1.05 1.92 9.81
CA GLU A 243 -2.04 1.52 8.78
C GLU A 243 -2.05 0.04 8.48
N ILE A 244 -0.92 -0.62 8.67
CA ILE A 244 -0.73 -2.06 8.43
C ILE A 244 -0.51 -2.87 9.71
N GLY A 245 -0.81 -2.27 10.87
CA GLY A 245 -0.79 -2.94 12.17
C GLY A 245 0.56 -2.94 12.88
N TRP A 246 1.53 -2.10 12.46
CA TRP A 246 2.82 -1.96 13.11
C TRP A 246 2.94 -0.63 13.86
N TRP A 247 3.57 -0.66 15.04
CA TRP A 247 3.87 0.50 15.88
C TRP A 247 5.14 0.27 16.69
N ASP A 248 5.78 1.34 17.14
CA ASP A 248 6.93 1.26 18.03
C ASP A 248 6.53 1.33 19.53
N PRO A 249 7.45 0.98 20.44
CA PRO A 249 7.17 1.03 21.88
C PRO A 249 6.76 2.41 22.40
N ASP A 250 7.30 3.48 21.83
CA ASP A 250 7.00 4.85 22.26
C ASP A 250 5.55 5.22 21.94
N GLN A 251 5.03 4.74 20.81
CA GLN A 251 3.64 4.91 20.42
C GLN A 251 2.69 4.17 21.37
N LEU A 252 3.07 2.97 21.79
CA LEU A 252 2.29 2.16 22.74
C LEU A 252 2.20 2.79 24.13
N LEU A 253 3.21 3.54 24.53
CA LEU A 253 3.23 4.24 25.84
C LEU A 253 2.46 5.57 25.81
N ALA A 254 2.38 6.21 24.65
CA ALA A 254 1.82 7.56 24.50
C ALA A 254 0.34 7.60 24.13
N ASN A 255 -0.23 6.50 23.64
CA ASN A 255 -1.56 6.44 23.01
C ASN A 255 -2.46 5.37 23.65
N GLU A 256 -3.52 5.05 22.93
CA GLU A 256 -4.40 3.90 23.17
C GLU A 256 -3.56 2.62 23.30
N GLY A 257 -4.05 1.66 24.08
CA GLY A 257 -3.35 0.38 24.24
C GLY A 257 -3.19 -0.39 22.92
N PRO A 258 -2.25 -1.35 22.84
CA PRO A 258 -1.99 -2.10 21.60
C PRO A 258 -3.25 -2.77 21.02
N GLU A 259 -4.13 -3.25 21.88
CA GLU A 259 -5.38 -3.92 21.48
C GLU A 259 -6.37 -2.95 20.84
N GLU A 260 -6.51 -1.74 21.38
CA GLU A 260 -7.40 -0.71 20.85
C GLU A 260 -6.92 -0.22 19.47
N LEU A 261 -5.61 0.00 19.32
CA LEU A 261 -4.99 0.36 18.05
C LEU A 261 -5.23 -0.73 17.00
N LEU A 262 -4.96 -2.00 17.34
CA LEU A 262 -5.18 -3.12 16.45
C LEU A 262 -6.66 -3.25 16.07
N GLN A 263 -7.57 -3.11 17.03
CA GLN A 263 -9.01 -3.17 16.77
C GLN A 263 -9.47 -2.05 15.84
N ARG A 264 -8.92 -0.84 15.97
CA ARG A 264 -9.22 0.30 15.09
C ARG A 264 -8.79 0.00 13.66
N ILE A 265 -7.59 -0.54 13.44
CA ILE A 265 -7.09 -0.96 12.14
C ILE A 265 -7.95 -2.10 11.56
N HIS A 266 -8.26 -3.11 12.35
CA HIS A 266 -9.13 -4.22 11.94
C HIS A 266 -10.52 -3.73 11.53
N ASN A 267 -11.12 -2.80 12.28
CA ASN A 267 -12.42 -2.23 11.94
C ASN A 267 -12.37 -1.44 10.62
N PHE A 268 -11.26 -0.73 10.38
CA PHE A 268 -11.07 0.00 9.14
C PHE A 268 -11.02 -0.93 7.92
N TYR A 269 -10.20 -1.99 7.96
CA TYR A 269 -10.14 -2.98 6.88
C TYR A 269 -11.44 -3.76 6.71
N ALA A 270 -12.11 -4.09 7.79
CA ALA A 270 -13.43 -4.71 7.74
C ALA A 270 -14.47 -3.79 7.08
N GLY A 271 -14.42 -2.50 7.37
CA GLY A 271 -15.25 -1.47 6.74
C GLY A 271 -15.00 -1.36 5.24
N ILE A 272 -13.73 -1.41 4.80
CA ILE A 272 -13.38 -1.49 3.38
C ILE A 272 -13.97 -2.76 2.78
N ALA A 273 -13.68 -3.93 3.36
CA ALA A 273 -14.11 -5.23 2.83
C ALA A 273 -15.64 -5.32 2.68
N GLY A 274 -16.40 -4.74 3.62
CA GLY A 274 -17.86 -4.70 3.55
C GLY A 274 -18.43 -3.82 2.42
N GLN A 275 -17.61 -3.01 1.77
CA GLN A 275 -18.00 -2.14 0.66
C GLN A 275 -17.51 -2.66 -0.70
N LEU A 276 -16.74 -3.77 -0.73
CA LEU A 276 -16.20 -4.34 -1.96
C LEU A 276 -17.30 -5.06 -2.77
N PRO A 277 -17.22 -5.04 -4.12
CA PRO A 277 -18.17 -5.73 -4.99
C PRO A 277 -18.10 -7.26 -4.91
#